data_3fb78f6d888ca42ad82c8ea3a5fb0973
#
_entry.id   3fb78f6d888ca42ad82c8ea3a5fb0973
#
_cell.length_a   1.000
_cell.length_b   1.000
_cell.length_c   1.000
_cell.angle_alpha   90.00
_cell.angle_beta   90.00
_cell.angle_gamma   90.00
#
_symmetry.space_group_name_H-M   'P 1'
#
loop_
_entity.id
_entity.type
_entity.pdbx_description
1 polymer ?
#
loop_
_entity_poly.entity_id
_entity_poly.type
_entity_poly.pdbx_seq_one_letter_code
_entity_poly.pdbx_strand_id
1 'polypeptide(L)'
;QVIDGGRIVDRGEPLQVLGQPGRGRVARLAGVENLLTMTVESRNPQDGTMICTGGGVKLEIPLDAAPSGQSDGPQHGENITVGIRSSDIILASEEPRGTSARNRIPGAVASVDPRPPGYEVTLDCGVRIRAQVTGAAMSEMGIRPGQNVWAVFKASSCFLVQEEMPSPPAD
;
A
#
# COMPACT_ATOMS: atom_id res chain seq x y z
N GLN A 1 -0.62 -17.11 15.18
CA GLN A 1 -1.77 -16.37 15.74
C GLN A 1 -1.33 -14.94 16.03
N VAL A 2 -2.16 -13.99 15.66
CA VAL A 2 -2.02 -12.57 16.04
C VAL A 2 -3.06 -12.27 17.12
N ILE A 3 -2.61 -11.69 18.24
CA ILE A 3 -3.46 -11.35 19.38
C ILE A 3 -3.41 -9.83 19.57
N ASP A 4 -4.57 -9.21 19.66
CA ASP A 4 -4.70 -7.79 19.97
C ASP A 4 -5.86 -7.57 20.96
N GLY A 5 -5.61 -6.80 22.04
CA GLY A 5 -6.58 -6.57 23.11
C GLY A 5 -7.10 -7.85 23.76
N GLY A 6 -6.27 -8.91 23.86
CA GLY A 6 -6.64 -10.21 24.43
C GLY A 6 -7.51 -11.10 23.53
N ARG A 7 -7.74 -10.70 22.28
CA ARG A 7 -8.51 -11.48 21.30
C ARG A 7 -7.61 -11.93 20.15
N ILE A 8 -7.83 -13.15 19.65
CA ILE A 8 -7.15 -13.63 18.45
C ILE A 8 -7.78 -12.91 17.25
N VAL A 9 -6.99 -12.08 16.57
CA VAL A 9 -7.43 -11.30 15.40
C VAL A 9 -7.08 -11.98 14.08
N ASP A 10 -6.08 -12.88 14.07
CA ASP A 10 -5.77 -13.68 12.90
C ASP A 10 -5.02 -14.98 13.26
N ARG A 11 -5.13 -16.00 12.35
CA ARG A 11 -4.46 -17.30 12.47
C ARG A 11 -3.94 -17.70 11.09
N GLY A 12 -2.69 -18.14 11.03
CA GLY A 12 -2.06 -18.63 9.80
C GLY A 12 -0.55 -18.81 9.98
N GLU A 13 0.11 -19.17 8.89
CA GLU A 13 1.57 -19.19 8.81
C GLU A 13 2.12 -17.77 9.03
N PRO A 14 3.14 -17.58 9.89
CA PRO A 14 3.64 -16.27 10.26
C PRO A 14 4.03 -15.40 9.04
N LEU A 15 4.66 -16.00 8.03
CA LEU A 15 5.08 -15.30 6.83
C LEU A 15 3.90 -14.84 5.97
N GLN A 16 2.81 -15.58 5.94
CA GLN A 16 1.59 -15.19 5.22
C GLN A 16 0.85 -14.08 5.96
N VAL A 17 0.63 -14.26 7.26
CA VAL A 17 -0.12 -13.29 8.08
C VAL A 17 0.60 -11.95 8.19
N LEU A 18 1.93 -11.96 8.28
CA LEU A 18 2.75 -10.74 8.35
C LEU A 18 3.14 -10.19 6.97
N GLY A 19 3.29 -11.07 5.98
CA GLY A 19 3.68 -10.72 4.61
C GLY A 19 2.57 -10.02 3.85
N GLN A 20 1.36 -10.58 3.89
CA GLN A 20 0.16 -10.06 3.24
C GLN A 20 -1.01 -10.10 4.23
N PRO A 21 -1.06 -9.18 5.20
CA PRO A 21 -2.10 -9.19 6.22
C PRO A 21 -3.46 -8.89 5.60
N GLY A 22 -4.31 -9.92 5.55
CA GLY A 22 -5.64 -9.85 4.94
C GLY A 22 -6.67 -9.00 5.70
N ARG A 23 -6.37 -8.57 6.94
CA ARG A 23 -7.28 -7.80 7.77
C ARG A 23 -6.67 -6.44 8.16
N GLY A 24 -7.43 -5.37 8.09
CA GLY A 24 -6.97 -3.99 8.31
C GLY A 24 -6.28 -3.78 9.66
N ARG A 25 -6.76 -4.44 10.71
CA ARG A 25 -6.16 -4.37 12.05
C ARG A 25 -4.80 -5.08 12.10
N VAL A 26 -4.71 -6.25 11.46
CA VAL A 26 -3.44 -6.99 11.34
C VAL A 26 -2.45 -6.25 10.45
N ALA A 27 -2.92 -5.62 9.37
CA ALA A 27 -2.10 -4.80 8.49
C ALA A 27 -1.41 -3.66 9.26
N ARG A 28 -2.16 -2.95 10.10
CA ARG A 28 -1.59 -1.87 10.94
C ARG A 28 -0.59 -2.41 11.96
N LEU A 29 -0.89 -3.54 12.61
CA LEU A 29 0.05 -4.20 13.55
C LEU A 29 1.30 -4.73 12.83
N ALA A 30 1.17 -5.14 11.57
CA ALA A 30 2.27 -5.59 10.72
C ALA A 30 3.07 -4.44 10.08
N GLY A 31 2.77 -3.18 10.44
CA GLY A 31 3.50 -2.01 9.94
C GLY A 31 3.17 -1.64 8.50
N VAL A 32 1.92 -1.84 8.07
CA VAL A 32 1.45 -1.35 6.77
C VAL A 32 0.99 0.09 6.94
N GLU A 33 1.74 1.02 6.41
CA GLU A 33 1.52 2.46 6.61
C GLU A 33 0.55 3.05 5.58
N ASN A 34 0.49 2.47 4.37
CA ASN A 34 -0.38 2.94 3.31
C ASN A 34 -1.58 2.01 3.16
N LEU A 35 -2.75 2.51 3.51
CA LEU A 35 -4.04 1.85 3.28
C LEU A 35 -4.88 2.80 2.43
N LEU A 36 -5.13 2.42 1.18
CA LEU A 36 -5.78 3.24 0.18
C LEU A 36 -7.14 2.65 -0.21
N THR A 37 -8.22 3.42 -0.04
CA THR A 37 -9.54 3.03 -0.56
C THR A 37 -9.60 3.30 -2.05
N MET A 38 -9.84 2.25 -2.84
CA MET A 38 -9.82 2.26 -4.29
C MET A 38 -11.07 1.57 -4.84
N THR A 39 -11.42 1.89 -6.07
CA THR A 39 -12.49 1.21 -6.83
C THR A 39 -11.87 0.45 -7.99
N VAL A 40 -12.28 -0.79 -8.21
CA VAL A 40 -11.81 -1.60 -9.35
C VAL A 40 -12.36 -1.03 -10.66
N GLU A 41 -11.47 -0.51 -11.51
CA GLU A 41 -11.82 0.07 -12.82
C GLU A 41 -11.85 -1.00 -13.93
N SER A 42 -10.88 -1.91 -13.93
CA SER A 42 -10.81 -2.99 -14.91
C SER A 42 -9.98 -4.17 -14.40
N ARG A 43 -10.21 -5.33 -15.01
CA ARG A 43 -9.45 -6.56 -14.73
C ARG A 43 -8.78 -7.04 -16.01
N ASN A 44 -7.54 -7.48 -15.89
CA ASN A 44 -6.79 -8.10 -16.97
C ASN A 44 -6.30 -9.50 -16.56
N PRO A 45 -7.13 -10.54 -16.77
CA PRO A 45 -6.77 -11.91 -16.41
C PRO A 45 -5.55 -12.45 -17.16
N GLN A 46 -5.26 -11.94 -18.36
CA GLN A 46 -4.11 -12.37 -19.17
C GLN A 46 -2.78 -11.95 -18.54
N ASP A 47 -2.74 -10.75 -17.96
CA ASP A 47 -1.56 -10.22 -17.26
C ASP A 47 -1.59 -10.52 -15.76
N GLY A 48 -2.66 -11.12 -15.25
CA GLY A 48 -2.84 -11.41 -13.82
C GLY A 48 -2.96 -10.16 -12.96
N THR A 49 -3.46 -9.03 -13.52
CA THR A 49 -3.54 -7.75 -12.84
C THR A 49 -4.92 -7.11 -12.96
N MET A 50 -5.18 -6.12 -12.12
CA MET A 50 -6.33 -5.23 -12.22
C MET A 50 -5.91 -3.78 -12.03
N ILE A 51 -6.69 -2.88 -12.59
CA ILE A 51 -6.52 -1.44 -12.44
C ILE A 51 -7.55 -0.94 -11.43
N CYS A 52 -7.09 -0.18 -10.47
CA CYS A 52 -7.91 0.43 -9.43
C CYS A 52 -7.70 1.94 -9.40
N THR A 53 -8.75 2.69 -9.12
CA THR A 53 -8.73 4.14 -9.05
C THR A 53 -9.27 4.65 -7.71
N GLY A 54 -8.70 5.72 -7.20
CA GLY A 54 -9.14 6.36 -5.96
C GLY A 54 -8.36 7.63 -5.68
N GLY A 55 -9.01 8.68 -5.19
CA GLY A 55 -8.34 9.95 -4.85
C GLY A 55 -7.55 10.60 -5.98
N GLY A 56 -7.93 10.35 -7.23
CA GLY A 56 -7.22 10.87 -8.40
C GLY A 56 -6.00 10.07 -8.84
N VAL A 57 -5.67 8.98 -8.17
CA VAL A 57 -4.58 8.06 -8.56
C VAL A 57 -5.12 6.77 -9.18
N LYS A 58 -4.30 6.17 -10.03
CA LYS A 58 -4.54 4.88 -10.67
C LYS A 58 -3.43 3.92 -10.29
N LEU A 59 -3.80 2.72 -9.81
CA LEU A 59 -2.88 1.67 -9.41
C LEU A 59 -3.12 0.41 -10.24
N GLU A 60 -2.04 -0.26 -10.60
CA GLU A 60 -2.04 -1.64 -11.10
C GLU A 60 -1.66 -2.57 -9.96
N ILE A 61 -2.53 -3.53 -9.64
CA ILE A 61 -2.34 -4.49 -8.54
C ILE A 61 -2.60 -5.92 -9.03
N PRO A 62 -2.05 -6.96 -8.38
CA PRO A 62 -2.30 -8.36 -8.78
C PRO A 62 -3.77 -8.75 -8.59
N LEU A 63 -4.28 -9.62 -9.47
CA LEU A 63 -5.62 -10.21 -9.32
C LEU A 63 -5.72 -11.16 -8.13
N ASP A 64 -4.63 -11.84 -7.78
CA ASP A 64 -4.51 -12.76 -6.65
C ASP A 64 -4.12 -12.07 -5.33
N ALA A 65 -4.14 -10.74 -5.32
CA ALA A 65 -3.89 -9.96 -4.09
C ALA A 65 -4.96 -10.19 -3.01
N ALA A 66 -6.06 -10.87 -3.34
CA ALA A 66 -7.13 -11.23 -2.40
C ALA A 66 -6.65 -12.28 -1.39
N PRO A 67 -7.06 -12.17 -0.11
CA PRO A 67 -6.84 -13.22 0.88
C PRO A 67 -7.43 -14.55 0.42
N SER A 68 -6.72 -15.65 0.70
CA SER A 68 -7.10 -17.01 0.31
C SER A 68 -8.57 -17.32 0.66
N GLY A 69 -9.41 -17.59 -0.35
CA GLY A 69 -10.81 -18.00 -0.16
C GLY A 69 -11.86 -17.35 -1.06
N GLN A 70 -11.51 -16.31 -1.82
CA GLN A 70 -12.39 -15.76 -2.84
C GLN A 70 -11.93 -16.24 -4.23
N SER A 71 -12.70 -17.14 -4.83
CA SER A 71 -12.35 -17.79 -6.10
C SER A 71 -12.25 -16.83 -7.29
N ASP A 72 -12.93 -15.68 -7.25
CA ASP A 72 -13.03 -14.77 -8.40
C ASP A 72 -12.37 -13.41 -8.21
N GLY A 73 -11.87 -13.10 -7.00
CA GLY A 73 -11.30 -11.79 -6.65
C GLY A 73 -12.29 -10.62 -6.82
N PRO A 74 -11.85 -9.38 -6.53
CA PRO A 74 -12.72 -8.20 -6.62
C PRO A 74 -13.24 -7.94 -8.04
N GLN A 75 -14.50 -7.52 -8.15
CA GLN A 75 -15.18 -7.29 -9.42
C GLN A 75 -15.15 -5.80 -9.81
N HIS A 76 -15.40 -5.53 -11.11
CA HIS A 76 -15.51 -4.15 -11.61
C HIS A 76 -16.54 -3.34 -10.79
N GLY A 77 -16.16 -2.12 -10.39
CA GLY A 77 -16.96 -1.22 -9.57
C GLY A 77 -16.92 -1.51 -8.07
N GLU A 78 -16.26 -2.58 -7.64
CA GLU A 78 -16.13 -2.92 -6.21
C GLU A 78 -15.12 -1.99 -5.52
N ASN A 79 -15.47 -1.56 -4.31
CA ASN A 79 -14.56 -0.81 -3.44
C ASN A 79 -13.69 -1.78 -2.66
N ILE A 80 -12.40 -1.52 -2.67
CA ILE A 80 -11.36 -2.32 -2.02
C ILE A 80 -10.42 -1.44 -1.23
N THR A 81 -9.78 -2.02 -0.22
CA THR A 81 -8.66 -1.37 0.48
C THR A 81 -7.37 -2.03 0.07
N VAL A 82 -6.46 -1.23 -0.49
CA VAL A 82 -5.14 -1.66 -0.95
C VAL A 82 -4.10 -1.29 0.10
N GLY A 83 -3.33 -2.28 0.56
CA GLY A 83 -2.20 -2.11 1.47
C GLY A 83 -0.88 -2.04 0.71
N ILE A 84 0.01 -1.13 1.10
CA ILE A 84 1.37 -0.99 0.59
C ILE A 84 2.28 -0.60 1.75
N ARG A 85 3.44 -1.25 1.88
CA ARG A 85 4.43 -0.86 2.90
C ARG A 85 5.21 0.36 2.44
N SER A 86 5.51 1.24 3.37
CA SER A 86 6.35 2.42 3.09
C SER A 86 7.77 2.02 2.62
N SER A 87 8.28 0.89 3.07
CA SER A 87 9.57 0.32 2.66
C SER A 87 9.60 -0.18 1.20
N ASP A 88 8.44 -0.47 0.60
CA ASP A 88 8.33 -0.96 -0.77
C ASP A 88 8.22 0.18 -1.80
N ILE A 89 8.13 1.42 -1.32
CA ILE A 89 8.00 2.60 -2.16
C ILE A 89 9.35 3.26 -2.33
N ILE A 90 9.79 3.35 -3.57
CA ILE A 90 10.99 4.07 -3.99
C ILE A 90 10.59 5.49 -4.37
N LEU A 91 11.38 6.48 -3.99
CA LEU A 91 11.25 7.85 -4.48
C LEU A 91 12.19 8.09 -5.65
N ALA A 92 11.70 8.77 -6.68
CA ALA A 92 12.51 9.19 -7.82
C ALA A 92 12.26 10.69 -8.11
N SER A 93 13.32 11.40 -8.50
CA SER A 93 13.23 12.85 -8.85
C SER A 93 12.56 13.06 -10.21
N GLU A 94 12.60 12.06 -11.08
CA GLU A 94 12.00 12.09 -12.41
C GLU A 94 11.17 10.81 -12.63
N GLU A 95 10.28 10.82 -13.61
CA GLU A 95 9.52 9.62 -13.97
C GLU A 95 10.47 8.52 -14.46
N PRO A 96 10.59 7.39 -13.73
CA PRO A 96 11.52 6.34 -14.11
C PRO A 96 11.00 5.59 -15.35
N ARG A 97 11.90 5.37 -16.32
CA ARG A 97 11.66 4.58 -17.54
C ARG A 97 12.42 3.27 -17.47
N GLY A 98 11.96 2.26 -18.22
CA GLY A 98 12.67 0.96 -18.33
C GLY A 98 12.73 0.18 -17.02
N THR A 99 11.71 0.31 -16.15
CA THR A 99 11.59 -0.39 -14.87
C THR A 99 10.40 -1.35 -14.87
N SER A 100 10.49 -2.41 -14.08
CA SER A 100 9.39 -3.35 -13.84
C SER A 100 8.34 -2.83 -12.85
N ALA A 101 8.55 -1.65 -12.24
CA ALA A 101 7.56 -1.00 -11.41
C ALA A 101 6.40 -0.50 -12.27
N ARG A 102 5.19 -0.97 -11.99
CA ARG A 102 3.99 -0.63 -12.74
C ARG A 102 3.31 0.62 -12.20
N ASN A 103 3.51 0.93 -10.91
CA ASN A 103 2.96 2.09 -10.24
C ASN A 103 4.01 3.19 -10.17
N ARG A 104 3.74 4.32 -10.83
CA ARG A 104 4.58 5.52 -10.88
C ARG A 104 3.66 6.71 -10.73
N ILE A 105 3.62 7.29 -9.54
CA ILE A 105 2.65 8.30 -9.16
C ILE A 105 3.40 9.58 -8.84
N PRO A 106 3.13 10.67 -9.57
CA PRO A 106 3.72 11.97 -9.24
C PRO A 106 3.08 12.52 -7.96
N GLY A 107 3.86 13.20 -7.15
CA GLY A 107 3.39 13.86 -5.94
C GLY A 107 4.36 14.90 -5.41
N ALA A 108 3.88 15.71 -4.50
CA ALA A 108 4.71 16.67 -3.77
C ALA A 108 5.01 16.15 -2.36
N VAL A 109 6.22 16.35 -1.88
CA VAL A 109 6.59 16.07 -0.49
C VAL A 109 5.80 16.97 0.43
N ALA A 110 4.93 16.39 1.26
CA ALA A 110 4.12 17.09 2.25
C ALA A 110 4.87 17.26 3.58
N SER A 111 5.50 16.20 4.07
CA SER A 111 6.34 16.23 5.29
C SER A 111 7.49 15.23 5.22
N VAL A 112 8.47 15.44 6.08
CA VAL A 112 9.62 14.57 6.29
C VAL A 112 9.78 14.42 7.80
N ASP A 113 9.61 13.22 8.29
CA ASP A 113 9.63 12.91 9.71
C ASP A 113 10.77 11.92 10.03
N PRO A 114 11.64 12.21 11.02
CA PRO A 114 12.65 11.25 11.45
C PRO A 114 12.00 9.96 11.95
N ARG A 115 12.41 8.83 11.39
CA ARG A 115 11.96 7.50 11.80
C ARG A 115 13.13 6.53 11.79
N PRO A 116 13.84 6.38 12.91
CA PRO A 116 15.03 5.54 12.94
C PRO A 116 14.78 4.13 12.35
N PRO A 117 15.70 3.61 11.50
CA PRO A 117 17.03 4.16 11.20
C PRO A 117 17.08 5.22 10.06
N GLY A 118 15.95 5.73 9.58
CA GLY A 118 15.87 6.68 8.46
C GLY A 118 14.81 7.77 8.67
N TYR A 119 14.06 8.02 7.60
CA TYR A 119 12.99 9.03 7.53
C TYR A 119 11.74 8.44 6.89
N GLU A 120 10.58 8.88 7.35
CA GLU A 120 9.31 8.71 6.68
C GLU A 120 8.99 9.98 5.90
N VAL A 121 8.83 9.85 4.59
CA VAL A 121 8.45 10.93 3.69
C VAL A 121 6.99 10.75 3.33
N THR A 122 6.16 11.72 3.67
CA THR A 122 4.76 11.75 3.27
C THR A 122 4.61 12.56 1.99
N LEU A 123 4.00 11.97 0.97
CA LEU A 123 3.69 12.58 -0.31
C LEU A 123 2.22 12.92 -0.40
N ASP A 124 1.91 14.04 -1.03
CA ASP A 124 0.57 14.36 -1.54
C ASP A 124 0.52 14.04 -3.03
N CYS A 125 -0.19 12.97 -3.36
CA CYS A 125 -0.38 12.45 -4.71
C CYS A 125 -1.87 12.52 -5.14
N GLY A 126 -2.71 13.32 -4.45
CA GLY A 126 -4.17 13.21 -4.46
C GLY A 126 -4.67 12.26 -3.38
N VAL A 127 -3.86 11.27 -3.03
CA VAL A 127 -3.93 10.48 -1.79
C VAL A 127 -2.61 10.64 -1.04
N ARG A 128 -2.62 10.40 0.26
CA ARG A 128 -1.38 10.43 1.05
C ARG A 128 -0.65 9.11 0.90
N ILE A 129 0.62 9.19 0.47
CA ILE A 129 1.53 8.04 0.34
C ILE A 129 2.75 8.30 1.22
N ARG A 130 3.09 7.32 2.05
CA ARG A 130 4.27 7.33 2.93
C ARG A 130 5.33 6.42 2.35
N ALA A 131 6.55 6.92 2.24
CA ALA A 131 7.71 6.17 1.81
C ALA A 131 8.80 6.23 2.88
N GLN A 132 9.45 5.10 3.15
CA GLN A 132 10.60 5.04 4.05
C GLN A 132 11.88 5.21 3.25
N VAL A 133 12.73 6.16 3.65
CA VAL A 133 14.01 6.44 2.99
C VAL A 133 15.15 6.52 3.99
N THR A 134 16.36 6.20 3.55
CA THR A 134 17.56 6.33 4.36
C THR A 134 18.04 7.79 4.42
N GLY A 135 18.86 8.11 5.44
CA GLY A 135 19.47 9.44 5.52
C GLY A 135 20.37 9.77 4.32
N ALA A 136 21.03 8.75 3.75
CA ALA A 136 21.84 8.93 2.55
C ALA A 136 21.00 9.34 1.36
N ALA A 137 19.88 8.64 1.10
CA ALA A 137 18.96 8.98 0.02
C ALA A 137 18.34 10.38 0.21
N MET A 138 17.99 10.74 1.45
CA MET A 138 17.50 12.08 1.77
C MET A 138 18.49 13.18 1.36
N SER A 139 19.77 12.99 1.70
CA SER A 139 20.82 13.95 1.39
C SER A 139 21.13 14.01 -0.11
N GLU A 140 21.26 12.86 -0.76
CA GLU A 140 21.59 12.75 -2.19
C GLU A 140 20.50 13.35 -3.07
N MET A 141 19.23 13.06 -2.78
CA MET A 141 18.10 13.57 -3.54
C MET A 141 17.67 14.98 -3.11
N GLY A 142 18.20 15.50 -2.00
CA GLY A 142 17.82 16.81 -1.45
C GLY A 142 16.34 16.88 -1.08
N ILE A 143 15.76 15.79 -0.56
CA ILE A 143 14.32 15.68 -0.29
C ILE A 143 13.91 16.69 0.79
N ARG A 144 12.92 17.53 0.46
CA ARG A 144 12.36 18.56 1.34
C ARG A 144 10.88 18.81 1.03
N PRO A 145 10.11 19.33 2.00
CA PRO A 145 8.72 19.71 1.75
C PRO A 145 8.57 20.65 0.55
N GLY A 146 7.54 20.40 -0.25
CA GLY A 146 7.24 21.14 -1.49
C GLY A 146 7.96 20.62 -2.74
N GLN A 147 8.92 19.70 -2.61
CA GLN A 147 9.59 19.10 -3.76
C GLN A 147 8.67 18.11 -4.49
N ASN A 148 8.65 18.18 -5.83
CA ASN A 148 7.98 17.19 -6.65
C ASN A 148 8.87 15.96 -6.81
N VAL A 149 8.28 14.79 -6.59
CA VAL A 149 8.93 13.47 -6.72
C VAL A 149 7.92 12.46 -7.26
N TRP A 150 8.40 11.30 -7.64
CA TRP A 150 7.61 10.15 -8.04
C TRP A 150 7.65 9.07 -6.96
N ALA A 151 6.48 8.60 -6.53
CA ALA A 151 6.35 7.36 -5.78
C ALA A 151 6.31 6.19 -6.74
N VAL A 152 7.24 5.25 -6.60
CA VAL A 152 7.47 4.15 -7.55
C VAL A 152 7.46 2.83 -6.81
N PHE A 153 6.59 1.91 -7.21
CA PHE A 153 6.49 0.58 -6.60
C PHE A 153 5.93 -0.47 -7.57
N LYS A 154 6.24 -1.73 -7.30
CA LYS A 154 5.75 -2.85 -8.10
C LYS A 154 4.26 -3.09 -7.85
N ALA A 155 3.55 -3.62 -8.86
CA ALA A 155 2.20 -4.14 -8.65
C ALA A 155 2.18 -5.21 -7.55
N SER A 156 3.18 -6.10 -7.52
CA SER A 156 3.33 -7.17 -6.52
C SER A 156 3.58 -6.70 -5.07
N SER A 157 3.88 -5.42 -4.87
CA SER A 157 3.97 -4.82 -3.52
C SER A 157 2.59 -4.42 -2.95
N CYS A 158 1.55 -4.48 -3.78
CA CYS A 158 0.18 -4.20 -3.39
C CYS A 158 -0.54 -5.48 -2.96
N PHE A 159 -1.32 -5.40 -1.91
CA PHE A 159 -2.18 -6.49 -1.44
C PHE A 159 -3.53 -5.96 -0.96
N LEU A 160 -4.55 -6.82 -0.97
CA LEU A 160 -5.88 -6.44 -0.51
C LEU A 160 -6.01 -6.63 1.00
N VAL A 161 -6.65 -5.65 1.62
CA VAL A 161 -6.94 -5.62 3.05
C VAL A 161 -8.44 -5.62 3.22
N GLN A 162 -8.98 -6.61 3.95
CA GLN A 162 -10.39 -6.62 4.33
C GLN A 162 -10.59 -5.63 5.50
N GLU A 163 -11.50 -4.69 5.33
CA GLU A 163 -11.96 -3.88 6.46
C GLU A 163 -12.80 -4.76 7.37
N GLU A 164 -12.40 -4.84 8.64
CA GLU A 164 -13.28 -5.42 9.67
C GLU A 164 -14.47 -4.48 9.85
N MET A 165 -15.66 -4.98 9.54
CA MET A 165 -16.88 -4.30 10.03
C MET A 165 -16.79 -4.23 11.57
N PRO A 166 -17.06 -3.09 12.18
CA PRO A 166 -17.11 -3.00 13.63
C PRO A 166 -18.11 -4.05 14.13
N SER A 167 -17.63 -4.95 14.99
CA SER A 167 -18.53 -5.90 15.66
C SER A 167 -19.63 -5.09 16.38
N PRO A 168 -20.90 -5.46 16.25
CA PRO A 168 -21.95 -4.81 17.03
C PRO A 168 -21.59 -4.88 18.52
N PRO A 169 -21.93 -3.86 19.31
CA PRO A 169 -21.69 -3.89 20.74
C PRO A 169 -22.34 -5.16 21.30
N ALA A 170 -21.61 -5.90 22.11
CA ALA A 170 -22.16 -7.00 22.87
C ALA A 170 -23.15 -6.43 23.88
N ASP A 171 -24.43 -6.85 23.75
CA ASP A 171 -25.48 -6.59 24.73
C ASP A 171 -25.14 -7.27 26.07
#